data_05ab17c653738c1d2d993f98923f6086
#
_entry.id   05ab17c653738c1d2d993f98923f6086
#
_cell.length_a   1.000
_cell.length_b   1.000
_cell.length_c   1.000
_cell.angle_alpha   90.00
_cell.angle_beta   90.00
_cell.angle_gamma   90.00
#
_symmetry.space_group_name_H-M   'P 1'
#
loop_
_entity.id
_entity.type
_entity.pdbx_description
1 polymer ?
#
loop_
_entity_poly.entity_id
_entity_poly.type
_entity_poly.pdbx_seq_one_letter_code
_entity_poly.pdbx_strand_id
1 'polypeptide(L)'
;EGSKLLGTFCYNPQAVFPIYFVMKLSKAPKQAGYWKKQREMKGVEAEWDAYSGKYKLYTKYDREMSGDDIGVWFKYDTEEDEVIEVKMGVSFVSIENARLNMNTEQPDFNFDKVRAAAAKIWNDDLSRKAGRTTIRRFSIPPCTTC
;
A
#
# COMPACT_ATOMS: atom_id res chain seq x y z
N GLU A 1 8.21 -6.58 -2.03
CA GLU A 1 8.53 -5.53 -2.99
C GLU A 1 7.96 -5.82 -4.37
N GLY A 2 7.75 -4.81 -5.17
CA GLY A 2 7.19 -5.00 -6.50
C GLY A 2 7.08 -3.70 -7.29
N SER A 3 6.48 -3.83 -8.47
CA SER A 3 6.19 -2.71 -9.34
C SER A 3 4.83 -2.85 -10.01
N LYS A 4 4.25 -1.73 -10.41
CA LYS A 4 3.01 -1.67 -11.17
C LYS A 4 3.12 -0.58 -12.23
N LEU A 5 2.62 -0.87 -13.43
CA LEU A 5 2.41 0.17 -14.43
C LEU A 5 1.11 0.89 -14.13
N LEU A 6 1.20 2.20 -13.98
CA LEU A 6 0.06 3.10 -13.89
C LEU A 6 -0.13 3.83 -15.20
N GLY A 7 -1.36 3.98 -15.63
CA GLY A 7 -1.69 4.66 -16.88
C GLY A 7 -2.80 5.70 -16.69
N THR A 8 -3.06 6.45 -17.77
CA THR A 8 -4.20 7.37 -17.90
C THR A 8 -4.29 8.48 -16.84
N PHE A 9 -3.18 9.13 -16.56
CA PHE A 9 -3.24 10.34 -15.76
C PHE A 9 -3.68 11.52 -16.66
N CYS A 10 -4.72 12.23 -16.25
CA CYS A 10 -5.20 13.45 -16.90
C CYS A 10 -5.52 13.32 -18.41
N TYR A 11 -6.40 12.42 -18.79
CA TYR A 11 -6.88 12.26 -20.17
C TYR A 11 -5.82 11.89 -21.22
N ASN A 12 -4.58 11.56 -20.79
CA ASN A 12 -3.57 11.04 -21.70
C ASN A 12 -3.49 9.51 -21.61
N PRO A 13 -4.16 8.77 -22.51
CA PRO A 13 -4.18 7.30 -22.46
C PRO A 13 -2.81 6.67 -22.77
N GLN A 14 -1.86 7.44 -23.27
CA GLN A 14 -0.51 6.97 -23.60
C GLN A 14 0.50 7.22 -22.46
N ALA A 15 0.15 8.00 -21.47
CA ALA A 15 1.01 8.25 -20.31
C ALA A 15 1.00 7.05 -19.38
N VAL A 16 1.89 6.11 -19.64
CA VAL A 16 2.13 4.94 -18.77
C VAL A 16 3.47 5.11 -18.09
N PHE A 17 3.49 4.96 -16.76
CA PHE A 17 4.71 5.04 -15.97
C PHE A 17 4.73 3.96 -14.89
N PRO A 18 5.92 3.42 -14.56
CA PRO A 18 6.05 2.44 -13.50
C PRO A 18 6.01 3.14 -12.13
N ILE A 19 5.39 2.48 -11.17
CA ILE A 19 5.59 2.75 -9.75
C ILE A 19 6.20 1.52 -9.10
N TYR A 20 7.28 1.72 -8.37
CA TYR A 20 7.97 0.69 -7.60
C TYR A 20 7.65 0.87 -6.13
N PHE A 21 7.51 -0.22 -5.39
CA PHE A 21 7.22 -0.17 -3.97
C PHE A 21 7.99 -1.24 -3.19
N VAL A 22 8.28 -0.90 -1.95
CA VAL A 22 8.82 -1.81 -0.94
C VAL A 22 7.97 -1.67 0.31
N MET A 23 7.57 -2.79 0.89
CA MET A 23 6.79 -2.84 2.12
C MET A 23 7.54 -3.63 3.19
N LYS A 24 7.50 -3.17 4.42
CA LYS A 24 7.99 -3.89 5.60
C LYS A 24 6.89 -3.97 6.65
N LEU A 25 6.89 -5.05 7.38
CA LEU A 25 5.95 -5.36 8.46
C LEU A 25 6.71 -5.39 9.78
N SER A 26 6.11 -4.89 10.85
CA SER A 26 6.74 -4.87 12.19
C SER A 26 6.86 -6.27 12.82
N LYS A 27 5.97 -7.19 12.39
CA LYS A 27 5.95 -8.59 12.85
C LYS A 27 6.04 -9.52 11.66
N ALA A 28 6.83 -10.59 11.78
CA ALA A 28 6.88 -11.63 10.76
C ALA A 28 5.54 -12.38 10.70
N PRO A 29 4.96 -12.59 9.51
CA PRO A 29 3.75 -13.37 9.38
C PRO A 29 3.99 -14.86 9.64
N LYS A 30 3.00 -15.56 10.17
CA LYS A 30 3.03 -17.02 10.33
C LYS A 30 3.00 -17.73 8.99
N GLN A 31 2.23 -17.19 8.06
CA GLN A 31 2.15 -17.65 6.67
C GLN A 31 2.03 -16.44 5.76
N ALA A 32 2.58 -16.56 4.58
CA ALA A 32 2.43 -15.57 3.51
C ALA A 32 2.27 -16.30 2.18
N GLY A 33 1.69 -15.62 1.23
CA GLY A 33 1.53 -16.14 -0.12
C GLY A 33 0.98 -15.11 -1.07
N TYR A 34 0.61 -15.55 -2.23
CA TYR A 34 0.07 -14.71 -3.28
C TYR A 34 -1.37 -15.13 -3.59
N TRP A 35 -2.15 -14.17 -4.08
CA TRP A 35 -3.41 -14.45 -4.73
C TRP A 35 -3.41 -13.87 -6.13
N LYS A 36 -4.16 -14.50 -7.02
CA LYS A 36 -4.33 -14.04 -8.39
C LYS A 36 -5.79 -14.24 -8.79
N LYS A 37 -6.37 -13.23 -9.44
CA LYS A 37 -7.69 -13.36 -10.04
C LYS A 37 -7.65 -14.38 -11.16
N GLN A 38 -8.54 -15.34 -11.10
CA GLN A 38 -8.70 -16.31 -12.18
C GLN A 38 -9.46 -15.67 -13.33
N ARG A 39 -8.95 -15.87 -14.55
CA ARG A 39 -9.72 -15.55 -15.75
C ARG A 39 -10.86 -16.58 -15.86
N GLU A 40 -12.06 -16.11 -16.19
CA GLU A 40 -13.15 -17.01 -16.50
C GLU A 40 -12.79 -17.82 -17.75
N MET A 41 -12.48 -19.10 -17.57
CA MET A 41 -12.31 -20.04 -18.65
C MET A 41 -13.58 -20.88 -18.72
N LYS A 42 -14.29 -20.85 -19.85
CA LYS A 42 -15.44 -21.72 -20.08
C LYS A 42 -15.01 -23.20 -19.98
N GLY A 43 -15.64 -23.96 -19.10
CA GLY A 43 -15.43 -25.40 -18.97
C GLY A 43 -14.28 -25.84 -18.07
N VAL A 44 -13.66 -24.92 -17.32
CA VAL A 44 -12.64 -25.25 -16.32
C VAL A 44 -13.18 -24.93 -14.93
N GLU A 45 -13.33 -25.94 -14.11
CA GLU A 45 -13.59 -25.74 -12.68
C GLU A 45 -12.29 -25.23 -12.04
N ALA A 46 -12.34 -24.03 -11.46
CA ALA A 46 -11.23 -23.46 -10.70
C ALA A 46 -11.49 -23.67 -9.21
N GLU A 47 -10.46 -24.09 -8.49
CA GLU A 47 -10.47 -24.01 -7.04
C GLU A 47 -10.36 -22.52 -6.64
N TRP A 48 -11.46 -22.00 -6.15
CA TRP A 48 -11.56 -20.63 -5.66
C TRP A 48 -11.27 -20.57 -4.18
N ASP A 49 -10.73 -19.43 -3.73
CA ASP A 49 -10.62 -19.22 -2.31
C ASP A 49 -12.02 -19.01 -1.68
N ALA A 50 -12.08 -19.15 -0.38
CA ALA A 50 -13.32 -18.97 0.38
C ALA A 50 -13.81 -17.51 0.39
N TYR A 51 -12.99 -16.56 -0.08
CA TYR A 51 -13.26 -15.14 0.08
C TYR A 51 -14.24 -14.59 -0.96
N SER A 52 -14.11 -14.98 -2.22
CA SER A 52 -14.96 -14.41 -3.28
C SER A 52 -15.34 -15.38 -4.40
N GLY A 53 -14.78 -16.57 -4.44
CA GLY A 53 -14.88 -17.46 -5.60
C GLY A 53 -14.23 -16.93 -6.88
N LYS A 54 -13.49 -15.82 -6.80
CA LYS A 54 -12.84 -15.15 -7.94
C LYS A 54 -11.34 -15.18 -7.91
N TYR A 55 -10.73 -15.54 -6.78
CA TYR A 55 -9.32 -15.52 -6.56
C TYR A 55 -8.80 -16.87 -6.13
N LYS A 56 -7.62 -17.23 -6.61
CA LYS A 56 -6.88 -18.42 -6.16
C LYS A 56 -5.75 -18.02 -5.25
N LEU A 57 -5.67 -18.67 -4.08
CA LEU A 57 -4.57 -18.49 -3.14
C LEU A 57 -3.44 -19.47 -3.45
N TYR A 58 -2.23 -18.96 -3.41
CA TYR A 58 -1.00 -19.73 -3.58
C TYR A 58 -0.23 -19.71 -2.27
N THR A 59 -0.26 -20.83 -1.54
CA THR A 59 0.31 -20.96 -0.19
C THR A 59 1.76 -21.44 -0.20
N LYS A 60 2.22 -22.00 -1.31
CA LYS A 60 3.57 -22.57 -1.45
C LYS A 60 4.47 -21.75 -2.39
N TYR A 61 4.00 -20.59 -2.84
CA TYR A 61 4.75 -19.74 -3.76
C TYR A 61 5.34 -18.58 -2.97
N ASP A 62 6.66 -18.58 -2.81
CA ASP A 62 7.38 -17.70 -1.89
C ASP A 62 8.38 -16.77 -2.58
N ARG A 63 8.49 -16.81 -3.91
CA ARG A 63 9.54 -16.07 -4.62
C ARG A 63 9.02 -14.88 -5.39
N GLU A 64 8.29 -15.12 -6.46
CA GLU A 64 7.88 -14.07 -7.37
C GLU A 64 6.57 -14.41 -8.07
N MET A 65 5.69 -13.43 -8.23
CA MET A 65 4.48 -13.56 -9.02
C MET A 65 4.31 -12.35 -9.91
N SER A 66 4.01 -12.59 -11.18
CA SER A 66 3.72 -11.57 -12.18
C SER A 66 2.36 -11.81 -12.82
N GLY A 67 1.69 -10.75 -13.21
CA GLY A 67 0.42 -10.78 -13.94
C GLY A 67 -0.52 -9.67 -13.52
N ASP A 68 -1.71 -9.70 -14.11
CA ASP A 68 -2.81 -8.79 -13.77
C ASP A 68 -3.56 -9.29 -12.53
N ASP A 69 -4.10 -8.37 -11.76
CA ASP A 69 -4.93 -8.66 -10.58
C ASP A 69 -4.27 -9.68 -9.63
N ILE A 70 -3.07 -9.36 -9.20
CA ILE A 70 -2.31 -10.13 -8.21
C ILE A 70 -2.14 -9.35 -6.91
N GLY A 71 -1.94 -10.05 -5.82
CA GLY A 71 -1.60 -9.45 -4.54
C GLY A 71 -0.93 -10.43 -3.59
N VAL A 72 -0.53 -9.91 -2.46
CA VAL A 72 0.09 -10.68 -1.37
C VAL A 72 -0.89 -10.78 -0.21
N TRP A 73 -0.86 -11.88 0.49
CA TRP A 73 -1.59 -12.05 1.74
C TRP A 73 -0.65 -12.50 2.85
N PHE A 74 -0.98 -12.11 4.07
CA PHE A 74 -0.23 -12.44 5.28
C PHE A 74 -1.19 -12.94 6.35
N LYS A 75 -0.82 -14.02 7.01
CA LYS A 75 -1.56 -14.57 8.13
C LYS A 75 -0.77 -14.43 9.42
N TYR A 76 -1.40 -13.92 10.44
CA TYR A 76 -0.82 -13.72 11.76
C TYR A 76 -1.62 -14.48 12.82
N ASP A 77 -0.93 -14.92 13.86
CA ASP A 77 -1.55 -15.21 15.15
C ASP A 77 -1.38 -13.93 15.99
N THR A 78 -2.49 -13.32 16.38
CA THR A 78 -2.52 -12.05 17.12
C THR A 78 -3.13 -12.26 18.49
N GLU A 79 -2.63 -11.51 19.46
CA GLU A 79 -3.24 -11.34 20.77
C GLU A 79 -4.26 -10.19 20.74
N GLU A 80 -5.06 -10.07 21.81
CA GLU A 80 -6.00 -8.97 21.94
C GLU A 80 -5.24 -7.63 21.95
N ASP A 81 -5.73 -6.65 21.21
CA ASP A 81 -5.12 -5.31 21.03
C ASP A 81 -3.70 -5.27 20.45
N GLU A 82 -3.19 -6.38 19.92
CA GLU A 82 -1.89 -6.38 19.25
C GLU A 82 -1.89 -5.55 17.97
N VAL A 83 -0.99 -4.57 17.87
CA VAL A 83 -0.83 -3.70 16.71
C VAL A 83 0.29 -4.20 15.81
N ILE A 84 -0.01 -4.44 14.54
CA ILE A 84 0.98 -4.74 13.52
C ILE A 84 1.11 -3.52 12.62
N GLU A 85 2.29 -2.89 12.66
CA GLU A 85 2.57 -1.73 11.83
C GLU A 85 3.11 -2.14 10.46
N VAL A 86 2.71 -1.38 9.45
CA VAL A 86 3.15 -1.54 8.07
C VAL A 86 3.77 -0.22 7.61
N LYS A 87 4.97 -0.28 7.03
CA LYS A 87 5.56 0.87 6.36
C LYS A 87 5.87 0.56 4.91
N MET A 88 5.69 1.56 4.05
CA MET A 88 5.86 1.42 2.61
C MET A 88 6.65 2.59 2.05
N GLY A 89 7.61 2.28 1.18
CA GLY A 89 8.29 3.26 0.35
C GLY A 89 7.89 3.09 -1.11
N VAL A 90 7.82 4.17 -1.83
CA VAL A 90 7.49 4.20 -3.26
C VAL A 90 8.52 5.01 -4.05
N SER A 91 8.67 4.67 -5.32
CA SER A 91 9.51 5.42 -6.25
C SER A 91 9.01 5.23 -7.68
N PHE A 92 9.25 6.22 -8.53
CA PHE A 92 9.03 6.12 -9.98
C PHE A 92 10.28 5.67 -10.74
N VAL A 93 11.39 5.42 -10.06
CA VAL A 93 12.68 5.12 -10.66
C VAL A 93 13.04 3.64 -10.54
N SER A 94 13.08 3.11 -9.31
CA SER A 94 13.44 1.71 -9.08
C SER A 94 13.00 1.21 -7.69
N ILE A 95 13.09 -0.10 -7.48
CA ILE A 95 12.86 -0.75 -6.18
C ILE A 95 13.90 -0.30 -5.16
N GLU A 96 15.16 -0.14 -5.57
CA GLU A 96 16.26 0.34 -4.72
C GLU A 96 15.96 1.74 -4.19
N ASN A 97 15.49 2.64 -5.06
CA ASN A 97 15.08 3.97 -4.65
C ASN A 97 13.85 3.97 -3.74
N ALA A 98 12.88 3.09 -3.98
CA ALA A 98 11.74 2.92 -3.08
C ALA A 98 12.20 2.47 -1.68
N ARG A 99 13.19 1.57 -1.62
CA ARG A 99 13.80 1.12 -0.36
C ARG A 99 14.58 2.23 0.33
N LEU A 100 15.35 3.01 -0.44
CA LEU A 100 16.08 4.17 0.07
C LEU A 100 15.12 5.21 0.66
N ASN A 101 14.06 5.58 -0.05
CA ASN A 101 13.03 6.51 0.42
C ASN A 101 12.42 6.03 1.74
N MET A 102 11.99 4.76 1.80
CA MET A 102 11.41 4.19 3.02
C MET A 102 12.38 4.23 4.20
N ASN A 103 13.64 3.89 4.00
CA ASN A 103 14.62 3.84 5.08
C ASN A 103 15.04 5.25 5.54
N THR A 104 14.99 6.24 4.64
CA THR A 104 15.34 7.64 4.95
C THR A 104 14.20 8.35 5.65
N GLU A 105 12.97 8.21 5.13
CA GLU A 105 11.81 8.96 5.64
C GLU A 105 11.14 8.25 6.83
N GLN A 106 11.21 6.93 6.88
CA GLN A 106 10.59 6.10 7.90
C GLN A 106 11.55 5.00 8.39
N PRO A 107 12.65 5.35 9.08
CA PRO A 107 13.62 4.36 9.55
C PRO A 107 13.00 3.35 10.52
N ASP A 108 12.10 3.81 11.39
CA ASP A 108 11.49 3.03 12.46
C ASP A 108 10.01 2.72 12.17
N PHE A 109 9.47 1.75 12.93
CA PHE A 109 8.03 1.52 13.06
C PHE A 109 7.51 2.40 14.20
N ASN A 110 6.87 3.51 13.86
CA ASN A 110 6.23 4.42 14.81
C ASN A 110 5.20 5.29 14.10
N PHE A 111 4.03 4.75 13.92
CA PHE A 111 2.92 5.42 13.22
C PHE A 111 2.56 6.76 13.84
N ASP A 112 2.45 6.83 15.16
CA ASP A 112 2.04 8.07 15.86
C ASP A 112 3.06 9.19 15.68
N LYS A 113 4.35 8.88 15.71
CA LYS A 113 5.42 9.85 15.44
C LYS A 113 5.33 10.41 14.02
N VAL A 114 5.16 9.53 13.02
CA VAL A 114 5.01 9.92 11.61
C VAL A 114 3.77 10.77 11.42
N ARG A 115 2.64 10.35 12.00
CA ARG A 115 1.37 11.12 11.95
C ARG A 115 1.52 12.50 12.56
N ALA A 116 2.15 12.60 13.73
CA ALA A 116 2.35 13.88 14.41
C ALA A 116 3.29 14.80 13.60
N ALA A 117 4.38 14.26 13.04
CA ALA A 117 5.29 15.02 12.19
C ALA A 117 4.61 15.54 10.92
N ALA A 118 3.84 14.70 10.23
CA ALA A 118 3.06 15.10 9.06
C ALA A 118 2.03 16.18 9.40
N ALA A 119 1.28 16.01 10.48
CA ALA A 119 0.32 17.02 10.95
C ALA A 119 0.99 18.36 11.25
N LYS A 120 2.18 18.34 11.86
CA LYS A 120 2.94 19.57 12.13
C LYS A 120 3.33 20.28 10.84
N ILE A 121 3.90 19.57 9.87
CA ILE A 121 4.31 20.16 8.57
C ILE A 121 3.12 20.80 7.87
N TRP A 122 1.99 20.08 7.78
CA TRP A 122 0.77 20.61 7.18
C TRP A 122 0.24 21.85 7.90
N ASN A 123 0.20 21.84 9.22
CA ASN A 123 -0.25 22.98 10.01
C ASN A 123 0.68 24.20 9.85
N ASP A 124 1.99 24.00 9.82
CA ASP A 124 2.96 25.06 9.61
C ASP A 124 2.79 25.70 8.23
N ASP A 125 2.62 24.90 7.17
CA ASP A 125 2.44 25.39 5.81
C ASP A 125 1.08 26.09 5.60
N LEU A 126 0.01 25.55 6.14
CA LEU A 126 -1.32 26.15 6.07
C LEU A 126 -1.37 27.46 6.88
N SER A 127 -0.71 27.51 8.02
CA SER A 127 -0.65 28.72 8.84
C SER A 127 0.09 29.89 8.17
N ARG A 128 1.15 29.61 7.41
CA ARG A 128 1.88 30.62 6.62
C ARG A 128 0.99 31.23 5.52
N LYS A 129 0.11 30.44 4.93
CA LYS A 129 -0.84 30.90 3.90
C LYS A 129 -2.02 31.68 4.50
N ALA A 130 -2.45 31.32 5.71
CA ALA A 130 -3.56 31.96 6.41
C ALA A 130 -3.24 33.39 6.89
N GLY A 131 -1.98 33.75 7.01
CA GLY A 131 -1.54 35.13 7.35
C GLY A 131 -1.88 36.19 6.29
N ARG A 132 -2.41 35.81 5.14
CA ARG A 132 -2.84 36.72 4.06
C ARG A 132 -4.32 36.66 3.69
N THR A 133 -5.08 35.68 4.21
CA THR A 133 -6.53 35.60 3.96
C THR A 133 -7.15 34.76 5.07
N THR A 134 -8.20 35.27 5.68
CA THR A 134 -8.99 34.55 6.71
C THR A 134 -9.63 33.31 6.10
N ILE A 135 -8.87 32.22 6.01
CA ILE A 135 -9.43 30.93 5.64
C ILE A 135 -9.73 30.20 6.94
N ARG A 136 -11.03 30.04 7.20
CA ARG A 136 -11.54 29.23 8.31
C ARG A 136 -10.95 27.83 8.26
N ARG A 137 -10.60 27.29 9.43
CA ARG A 137 -10.15 25.91 9.65
C ARG A 137 -10.91 24.92 8.78
N PHE A 138 -10.21 24.29 7.85
CA PHE A 138 -10.65 23.03 7.28
C PHE A 138 -10.30 21.94 8.31
N SER A 139 -11.27 21.52 9.07
CA SER A 139 -11.18 20.25 9.80
C SER A 139 -11.37 19.16 8.76
N ILE A 140 -10.33 18.38 8.51
CA ILE A 140 -10.46 17.13 7.76
C ILE A 140 -11.31 16.22 8.63
N PRO A 141 -12.53 15.84 8.18
CA PRO A 141 -13.32 14.89 8.94
C PRO A 141 -12.55 13.56 9.01
N PRO A 142 -12.64 12.81 10.11
CA PRO A 142 -12.08 11.49 10.15
C PRO A 142 -12.69 10.67 9.01
N CYS A 143 -11.83 9.94 8.29
CA CYS A 143 -12.27 9.06 7.22
C CYS A 143 -13.08 7.91 7.86
N THR A 144 -14.40 8.10 7.94
CA THR A 144 -15.35 7.07 8.35
C THR A 144 -15.93 6.47 7.09
N THR A 145 -15.21 5.65 6.43
CA THR A 145 -15.67 4.56 5.54
C THR A 145 -14.57 4.19 4.56
N CYS A 146 -13.92 3.12 4.84
CA CYS A 146 -13.49 2.18 3.81
C CYS A 146 -14.26 0.90 4.02
#